data_65130a3841e2443f11f8cb2bb6f12089
#
_entry.id   65130a3841e2443f11f8cb2bb6f12089
#
_cell.length_a   1.000
_cell.length_b   1.000
_cell.length_c   1.000
_cell.angle_alpha   90.00
_cell.angle_beta   90.00
_cell.angle_gamma   90.00
#
_symmetry.space_group_name_H-M   'P 1'
#
loop_
_entity.id
_entity.type
_entity.pdbx_description
1 polymer ?
#
loop_
_entity_poly.entity_id
_entity_poly.type
_entity_poly.pdbx_seq_one_letter_code
_entity_poly.pdbx_strand_id
1 'polypeptide(L)'
;MQSPKPFSQLFPLDPSNDAIPLPTPPGPYQVGTVSLEATDTSRIDPFGPVPHHRRLMLSFFYPTTDDQHPFAPYFSSAKLAARCDETDHLPCGTTARYQPQAYDQASVLATGPLPVLLFSTGAGVPREEYTVILEDLASEGYFCVSIGQTYETDIHFPDGEIVWENRWADVCDEEGLRV
;
A
#
# COMPACT_ATOMS: atom_id res chain seq x y z
N MET A 1 -23.08 -18.04 -1.78
CA MET A 1 -22.16 -16.88 -1.65
C MET A 1 -21.56 -16.63 -3.02
N GLN A 2 -21.86 -15.51 -3.66
CA GLN A 2 -21.19 -15.13 -4.90
C GLN A 2 -19.78 -14.68 -4.57
N SER A 3 -18.79 -15.20 -5.31
CA SER A 3 -17.41 -14.71 -5.23
C SER A 3 -17.37 -13.19 -5.45
N PRO A 4 -16.55 -12.43 -4.73
CA PRO A 4 -16.40 -11.01 -4.97
C PRO A 4 -15.99 -10.80 -6.44
N LYS A 5 -16.64 -9.86 -7.10
CA LYS A 5 -16.32 -9.52 -8.49
C LYS A 5 -14.88 -8.98 -8.55
N PRO A 6 -14.07 -9.41 -9.52
CA PRO A 6 -12.75 -8.84 -9.72
C PRO A 6 -12.84 -7.32 -9.96
N PHE A 7 -11.81 -6.60 -9.52
CA PHE A 7 -11.71 -5.13 -9.56
C PHE A 7 -12.09 -4.54 -10.93
N SER A 8 -11.63 -5.15 -12.02
CA SER A 8 -11.95 -4.77 -13.40
C SER A 8 -13.45 -4.79 -13.76
N GLN A 9 -14.28 -5.47 -12.96
CA GLN A 9 -15.74 -5.50 -13.18
C GLN A 9 -16.51 -4.48 -12.34
N LEU A 10 -15.88 -3.90 -11.31
CA LEU A 10 -16.51 -2.88 -10.45
C LEU A 10 -16.35 -1.48 -11.05
N PHE A 11 -15.29 -1.27 -11.81
CA PHE A 11 -15.01 -0.06 -12.56
C PHE A 11 -14.50 -0.49 -13.93
N PRO A 12 -15.38 -0.61 -14.95
CA PRO A 12 -14.91 -0.80 -16.31
C PRO A 12 -14.04 0.42 -16.63
N LEU A 13 -12.73 0.21 -16.69
CA LEU A 13 -11.82 1.19 -17.24
C LEU A 13 -12.34 1.52 -18.63
N ASP A 14 -12.63 2.78 -18.88
CA ASP A 14 -12.90 3.25 -20.22
C ASP A 14 -11.68 2.86 -21.08
N PRO A 15 -11.82 2.05 -22.14
CA PRO A 15 -10.69 1.67 -22.98
C PRO A 15 -9.99 2.87 -23.64
N SER A 16 -10.58 4.07 -23.58
CA SER A 16 -9.92 5.33 -23.95
C SER A 16 -9.05 5.93 -22.85
N ASN A 17 -9.01 5.30 -21.66
CA ASN A 17 -8.35 5.83 -20.48
C ASN A 17 -7.07 5.04 -20.23
N ASP A 18 -6.01 5.37 -20.97
CA ASP A 18 -4.70 4.72 -20.89
C ASP A 18 -4.12 4.79 -19.48
N ALA A 19 -3.40 3.73 -19.08
CA ALA A 19 -2.64 3.71 -17.84
C ALA A 19 -1.68 4.90 -17.78
N ILE A 20 -1.51 5.47 -16.59
CA ILE A 20 -0.54 6.54 -16.33
C ILE A 20 0.68 5.88 -15.68
N PRO A 21 1.77 5.62 -16.43
CA PRO A 21 2.94 4.97 -15.86
C PRO A 21 3.58 5.89 -14.82
N LEU A 22 3.91 5.34 -13.66
CA LEU A 22 4.77 6.01 -12.69
C LEU A 22 6.21 6.09 -13.22
N PRO A 23 7.05 6.98 -12.69
CA PRO A 23 8.44 7.10 -13.10
C PRO A 23 9.16 5.76 -13.07
N THR A 24 9.95 5.45 -14.10
CA THR A 24 10.78 4.25 -14.10
C THR A 24 11.90 4.39 -13.08
N PRO A 25 12.08 3.43 -12.17
CA PRO A 25 13.17 3.45 -11.20
C PRO A 25 14.55 3.53 -11.88
N PRO A 26 15.48 4.34 -11.35
CA PRO A 26 16.76 4.62 -12.00
C PRO A 26 17.83 3.53 -11.78
N GLY A 27 17.63 2.64 -10.80
CA GLY A 27 18.60 1.64 -10.40
C GLY A 27 18.77 0.49 -11.40
N PRO A 28 19.78 -0.35 -11.22
CA PRO A 28 20.12 -1.43 -12.15
C PRO A 28 19.17 -2.64 -12.06
N TYR A 29 18.31 -2.72 -11.03
CA TYR A 29 17.44 -3.87 -10.81
C TYR A 29 16.00 -3.56 -11.17
N GLN A 30 15.31 -4.55 -11.71
CA GLN A 30 13.84 -4.57 -11.72
C GLN A 30 13.32 -4.71 -10.30
N VAL A 31 12.09 -4.32 -10.05
CA VAL A 31 11.48 -4.31 -8.73
C VAL A 31 10.33 -5.30 -8.67
N GLY A 32 10.36 -6.15 -7.65
CA GLY A 32 9.23 -7.00 -7.27
C GLY A 32 8.53 -6.42 -6.03
N THR A 33 7.24 -6.70 -5.89
CA THR A 33 6.47 -6.28 -4.71
C THR A 33 5.51 -7.37 -4.24
N VAL A 34 5.23 -7.35 -2.93
CA VAL A 34 4.17 -8.15 -2.32
C VAL A 34 3.63 -7.42 -1.10
N SER A 35 2.33 -7.54 -0.83
CA SER A 35 1.72 -7.01 0.39
C SER A 35 1.23 -8.14 1.28
N LEU A 36 1.50 -8.04 2.59
CA LEU A 36 1.12 -9.02 3.59
C LEU A 36 0.49 -8.35 4.80
N GLU A 37 -0.46 -9.02 5.40
CA GLU A 37 -0.98 -8.67 6.72
C GLU A 37 -0.07 -9.24 7.82
N ALA A 38 0.22 -8.43 8.84
CA ALA A 38 0.88 -8.85 10.06
C ALA A 38 -0.04 -8.58 11.25
N THR A 39 -0.21 -9.58 12.13
CA THR A 39 -0.99 -9.46 13.36
C THR A 39 -0.09 -9.63 14.57
N ASP A 40 -0.05 -8.62 15.44
CA ASP A 40 0.64 -8.72 16.72
C ASP A 40 -0.32 -9.24 17.80
N THR A 41 -0.23 -10.53 18.08
CA THR A 41 -1.08 -11.18 19.07
C THR A 41 -0.72 -10.84 20.52
N SER A 42 0.39 -10.16 20.76
CA SER A 42 0.82 -9.73 22.10
C SER A 42 0.21 -8.39 22.53
N ARG A 43 -0.34 -7.61 21.58
CA ARG A 43 -0.92 -6.30 21.84
C ARG A 43 -2.35 -6.20 21.35
N ILE A 44 -3.17 -5.55 22.17
CA ILE A 44 -4.51 -5.10 21.75
C ILE A 44 -4.36 -3.73 21.08
N ASP A 45 -5.06 -3.54 19.98
CA ASP A 45 -5.09 -2.24 19.30
C ASP A 45 -5.85 -1.23 20.16
N PRO A 46 -5.21 -0.09 20.54
CA PRO A 46 -5.85 0.89 21.41
C PRO A 46 -6.88 1.78 20.69
N PHE A 47 -6.90 1.76 19.34
CA PHE A 47 -7.72 2.67 18.53
C PHE A 47 -8.96 2.00 17.94
N GLY A 48 -9.08 0.70 18.06
CA GLY A 48 -10.23 -0.04 17.53
C GLY A 48 -11.50 0.16 18.36
N PRO A 49 -12.69 0.13 17.72
CA PRO A 49 -13.98 0.30 18.40
C PRO A 49 -14.31 -0.86 19.35
N VAL A 50 -13.70 -2.01 19.15
CA VAL A 50 -13.78 -3.19 20.03
C VAL A 50 -12.37 -3.77 20.21
N PRO A 51 -12.07 -4.38 21.39
CA PRO A 51 -10.75 -4.96 21.62
C PRO A 51 -10.43 -6.05 20.57
N HIS A 52 -9.34 -5.87 19.83
CA HIS A 52 -8.79 -6.85 18.90
C HIS A 52 -7.26 -6.74 18.88
N HIS A 53 -6.59 -7.75 18.36
CA HIS A 53 -5.13 -7.69 18.20
C HIS A 53 -4.74 -6.68 17.14
N ARG A 54 -3.59 -6.01 17.35
CA ARG A 54 -3.10 -5.02 16.40
C ARG A 54 -2.76 -5.66 15.06
N ARG A 55 -3.39 -5.19 14.00
CA ARG A 55 -3.17 -5.61 12.61
C ARG A 55 -2.45 -4.49 11.87
N LEU A 56 -1.53 -4.85 11.00
CA LEU A 56 -0.80 -3.93 10.12
C LEU A 56 -0.79 -4.51 8.71
N MET A 57 -0.82 -3.64 7.71
CA MET A 57 -0.48 -4.01 6.34
C MET A 57 0.95 -3.61 6.02
N LEU A 58 1.70 -4.55 5.47
CA LEU A 58 3.09 -4.36 5.05
C LEU A 58 3.16 -4.49 3.54
N SER A 59 3.84 -3.55 2.87
CA SER A 59 4.22 -3.69 1.46
C SER A 59 5.73 -3.83 1.38
N PHE A 60 6.18 -4.83 0.65
CA PHE A 60 7.58 -5.15 0.43
C PHE A 60 7.95 -4.79 -1.00
N PHE A 61 9.07 -4.08 -1.17
CA PHE A 61 9.66 -3.79 -2.48
C PHE A 61 11.09 -4.28 -2.46
N TYR A 62 11.50 -4.99 -3.50
CA TYR A 62 12.80 -5.67 -3.51
C TYR A 62 13.33 -5.85 -4.94
N PRO A 63 14.65 -5.99 -5.11
CA PRO A 63 15.24 -6.34 -6.40
C PRO A 63 14.72 -7.69 -6.90
N THR A 64 14.44 -7.77 -8.20
CA THR A 64 14.07 -9.00 -8.89
C THR A 64 14.75 -9.11 -10.26
N THR A 65 14.77 -10.30 -10.82
CA THR A 65 15.01 -10.59 -12.23
C THR A 65 13.82 -11.31 -12.87
N ASP A 66 12.75 -11.46 -12.10
CA ASP A 66 11.54 -12.16 -12.50
C ASP A 66 10.53 -11.15 -13.07
N ASP A 67 10.50 -11.01 -14.39
CA ASP A 67 9.64 -10.12 -15.16
C ASP A 67 8.42 -10.83 -15.79
N GLN A 68 8.14 -12.06 -15.35
CA GLN A 68 7.04 -12.86 -15.89
C GLN A 68 5.70 -12.57 -15.20
N HIS A 69 5.72 -11.71 -14.20
CA HIS A 69 4.54 -11.28 -13.45
C HIS A 69 3.96 -9.98 -14.03
N PRO A 70 2.66 -9.73 -13.85
CA PRO A 70 2.07 -8.43 -14.19
C PRO A 70 2.61 -7.34 -13.24
N PHE A 71 2.52 -6.10 -13.67
CA PHE A 71 2.74 -4.98 -12.75
C PHE A 71 1.69 -4.97 -11.64
N ALA A 72 2.12 -4.62 -10.44
CA ALA A 72 1.24 -4.49 -9.29
C ALA A 72 0.22 -3.36 -9.49
N PRO A 73 -0.99 -3.46 -8.93
CA PRO A 73 -1.91 -2.33 -8.86
C PRO A 73 -1.36 -1.26 -7.91
N TYR A 74 -1.59 0.03 -8.20
CA TYR A 74 -1.19 1.12 -7.32
C TYR A 74 -1.93 1.05 -5.98
N PHE A 75 -3.26 0.87 -6.00
CA PHE A 75 -4.07 0.55 -4.83
C PHE A 75 -4.72 -0.82 -4.97
N SER A 76 -4.79 -1.57 -3.87
CA SER A 76 -5.50 -2.86 -3.81
C SER A 76 -7.03 -2.71 -3.74
N SER A 77 -7.53 -1.49 -3.53
CA SER A 77 -8.96 -1.19 -3.38
C SER A 77 -9.37 0.05 -4.18
N ALA A 78 -10.43 -0.10 -5.00
CA ALA A 78 -11.05 1.01 -5.70
C ALA A 78 -11.57 2.10 -4.77
N LYS A 79 -12.03 1.72 -3.58
CA LYS A 79 -12.53 2.68 -2.60
C LYS A 79 -11.39 3.54 -2.05
N LEU A 80 -10.21 2.95 -1.81
CA LEU A 80 -9.03 3.73 -1.40
C LEU A 80 -8.56 4.65 -2.52
N ALA A 81 -8.47 4.15 -3.76
CA ALA A 81 -8.11 4.97 -4.92
C ALA A 81 -9.05 6.17 -5.09
N ALA A 82 -10.37 5.95 -4.97
CA ALA A 82 -11.35 7.02 -5.07
C ALA A 82 -11.23 8.04 -3.93
N ARG A 83 -10.92 7.58 -2.71
CA ARG A 83 -10.69 8.48 -1.58
C ARG A 83 -9.40 9.30 -1.76
N CYS A 84 -8.34 8.71 -2.31
CA CYS A 84 -7.13 9.44 -2.67
C CYS A 84 -7.44 10.54 -3.70
N ASP A 85 -8.22 10.23 -4.76
CA ASP A 85 -8.67 11.25 -5.72
C ASP A 85 -9.41 12.42 -5.03
N GLU A 86 -10.31 12.12 -4.08
CA GLU A 86 -11.05 13.13 -3.32
C GLU A 86 -10.12 13.99 -2.45
N THR A 87 -9.20 13.35 -1.73
CA THR A 87 -8.26 14.01 -0.81
C THR A 87 -7.28 14.93 -1.55
N ASP A 88 -6.78 14.47 -2.69
CA ASP A 88 -5.80 15.19 -3.51
C ASP A 88 -6.46 16.11 -4.54
N HIS A 89 -7.78 16.22 -4.53
CA HIS A 89 -8.55 17.02 -5.49
C HIS A 89 -8.29 16.65 -6.95
N LEU A 90 -8.09 15.35 -7.22
CA LEU A 90 -7.89 14.79 -8.55
C LEU A 90 -9.25 14.48 -9.21
N PRO A 91 -9.31 14.43 -10.55
CA PRO A 91 -10.46 13.90 -11.24
C PRO A 91 -10.72 12.44 -10.83
N CYS A 92 -11.98 12.08 -10.63
CA CYS A 92 -12.37 10.72 -10.23
C CYS A 92 -11.81 9.66 -11.20
N GLY A 93 -11.18 8.62 -10.64
CA GLY A 93 -10.56 7.53 -11.38
C GLY A 93 -9.12 7.80 -11.82
N THR A 94 -8.52 8.94 -11.46
CA THR A 94 -7.12 9.25 -11.79
C THR A 94 -6.16 8.29 -11.12
N THR A 95 -6.27 8.12 -9.81
CA THR A 95 -5.38 7.26 -9.00
C THR A 95 -5.47 5.79 -9.41
N ALA A 96 -6.67 5.32 -9.80
CA ALA A 96 -6.86 3.95 -10.29
C ALA A 96 -6.14 3.66 -11.62
N ARG A 97 -5.67 4.69 -12.33
CA ARG A 97 -4.92 4.58 -13.60
C ARG A 97 -3.41 4.58 -13.40
N TYR A 98 -2.91 4.94 -12.22
CA TYR A 98 -1.47 4.91 -11.96
C TYR A 98 -0.94 3.49 -12.07
N GLN A 99 0.13 3.34 -12.86
CA GLN A 99 0.79 2.07 -13.13
C GLN A 99 2.17 2.06 -12.49
N PRO A 100 2.33 1.36 -11.35
CA PRO A 100 3.64 1.07 -10.77
C PRO A 100 4.56 0.33 -11.74
N GLN A 101 5.87 0.35 -11.45
CA GLN A 101 6.87 -0.38 -12.22
C GLN A 101 7.28 -1.70 -11.57
N ALA A 102 6.77 -1.98 -10.35
CA ALA A 102 7.03 -3.22 -9.62
C ALA A 102 6.15 -4.37 -10.14
N TYR A 103 6.75 -5.55 -10.29
CA TYR A 103 6.07 -6.79 -10.64
C TYR A 103 5.41 -7.42 -9.41
N ASP A 104 4.10 -7.72 -9.53
CA ASP A 104 3.32 -8.30 -8.44
C ASP A 104 3.75 -9.74 -8.14
N GLN A 105 4.11 -10.00 -6.88
CA GLN A 105 4.54 -11.32 -6.38
C GLN A 105 5.75 -11.92 -7.10
N ALA A 106 6.57 -11.12 -7.76
CA ALA A 106 7.81 -11.58 -8.37
C ALA A 106 8.80 -12.15 -7.34
N SER A 107 9.66 -13.05 -7.76
CA SER A 107 10.65 -13.67 -6.86
C SER A 107 11.72 -12.67 -6.44
N VAL A 108 12.14 -12.71 -5.17
CA VAL A 108 13.26 -11.88 -4.67
C VAL A 108 14.57 -12.31 -5.35
N LEU A 109 15.40 -11.34 -5.72
CA LEU A 109 16.73 -11.62 -6.26
C LEU A 109 17.62 -12.35 -5.24
N ALA A 110 18.01 -13.57 -5.57
CA ALA A 110 18.76 -14.47 -4.67
C ALA A 110 20.30 -14.31 -4.80
N THR A 111 20.81 -13.07 -4.71
CA THR A 111 22.27 -12.80 -4.83
C THR A 111 23.02 -12.66 -3.49
N GLY A 112 22.33 -12.89 -2.36
CA GLY A 112 22.89 -12.74 -1.02
C GLY A 112 22.01 -11.87 -0.14
N PRO A 113 22.48 -11.48 1.06
CA PRO A 113 21.71 -10.63 1.97
C PRO A 113 21.56 -9.22 1.37
N LEU A 114 20.32 -8.72 1.35
CA LEU A 114 20.00 -7.36 0.95
C LEU A 114 19.94 -6.46 2.19
N PRO A 115 20.39 -5.20 2.11
CA PRO A 115 20.15 -4.23 3.16
C PRO A 115 18.64 -3.96 3.28
N VAL A 116 18.13 -3.96 4.51
CA VAL A 116 16.69 -3.78 4.80
C VAL A 116 16.42 -2.35 5.23
N LEU A 117 15.42 -1.72 4.62
CA LEU A 117 14.89 -0.42 5.01
C LEU A 117 13.46 -0.60 5.54
N LEU A 118 13.22 -0.09 6.74
CA LEU A 118 11.87 0.02 7.31
C LEU A 118 11.37 1.45 7.08
N PHE A 119 10.23 1.56 6.42
CA PHE A 119 9.61 2.82 6.07
C PHE A 119 8.27 2.95 6.79
N SER A 120 8.14 3.95 7.66
CA SER A 120 6.89 4.33 8.30
C SER A 120 6.27 5.49 7.53
N THR A 121 5.01 5.36 7.16
CA THR A 121 4.28 6.40 6.44
C THR A 121 4.00 7.61 7.33
N GLY A 122 3.75 8.76 6.73
CA GLY A 122 3.20 9.92 7.43
C GLY A 122 1.73 9.66 7.84
N ALA A 123 1.29 10.31 8.94
CA ALA A 123 -0.09 10.22 9.37
C ALA A 123 -1.04 10.74 8.26
N GLY A 124 -2.10 10.00 8.00
CA GLY A 124 -3.08 10.31 6.97
C GLY A 124 -2.66 9.96 5.54
N VAL A 125 -1.43 9.47 5.31
CA VAL A 125 -0.93 9.15 3.97
C VAL A 125 -0.84 7.62 3.80
N PRO A 126 -1.64 7.03 2.90
CA PRO A 126 -1.58 5.59 2.61
C PRO A 126 -0.19 5.15 2.15
N ARG A 127 0.20 3.92 2.53
CA ARG A 127 1.52 3.36 2.17
C ARG A 127 1.75 3.26 0.65
N GLU A 128 0.69 3.17 -0.11
CA GLU A 128 0.69 3.09 -1.57
C GLU A 128 1.23 4.38 -2.22
N GLU A 129 1.04 5.54 -1.60
CA GLU A 129 1.50 6.83 -2.13
C GLU A 129 3.04 6.96 -2.10
N TYR A 130 3.72 6.10 -1.36
CA TYR A 130 5.18 6.05 -1.32
C TYR A 130 5.79 5.08 -2.32
N THR A 131 4.98 4.48 -3.22
CA THR A 131 5.41 3.48 -4.20
C THR A 131 6.64 3.93 -5.00
N VAL A 132 6.64 5.15 -5.54
CA VAL A 132 7.74 5.65 -6.38
C VAL A 132 9.09 5.63 -5.63
N ILE A 133 9.14 6.17 -4.40
CA ILE A 133 10.39 6.20 -3.64
C ILE A 133 10.83 4.80 -3.19
N LEU A 134 9.88 3.90 -2.94
CA LEU A 134 10.18 2.54 -2.53
C LEU A 134 10.67 1.70 -3.71
N GLU A 135 10.11 1.91 -4.91
CA GLU A 135 10.61 1.34 -6.15
C GLU A 135 12.01 1.84 -6.48
N ASP A 136 12.29 3.13 -6.34
CA ASP A 136 13.63 3.71 -6.54
C ASP A 136 14.65 3.04 -5.64
N LEU A 137 14.39 2.98 -4.33
CA LEU A 137 15.28 2.36 -3.36
C LEU A 137 15.48 0.86 -3.63
N ALA A 138 14.40 0.15 -3.97
CA ALA A 138 14.49 -1.28 -4.29
C ALA A 138 15.30 -1.53 -5.57
N SER A 139 15.17 -0.64 -6.57
CA SER A 139 15.95 -0.74 -7.80
C SER A 139 17.47 -0.56 -7.59
N GLU A 140 17.85 0.11 -6.50
CA GLU A 140 19.26 0.28 -6.06
C GLU A 140 19.79 -0.88 -5.20
N GLY A 141 18.96 -1.89 -4.94
CA GLY A 141 19.39 -3.10 -4.23
C GLY A 141 18.93 -3.19 -2.76
N TYR A 142 18.03 -2.35 -2.31
CA TYR A 142 17.46 -2.43 -0.96
C TYR A 142 16.22 -3.34 -0.92
N PHE A 143 16.02 -3.99 0.23
CA PHE A 143 14.77 -4.64 0.58
C PHE A 143 13.95 -3.68 1.45
N CYS A 144 12.93 -3.06 0.86
CA CYS A 144 12.14 -2.03 1.51
C CYS A 144 10.86 -2.62 2.11
N VAL A 145 10.52 -2.23 3.34
CA VAL A 145 9.29 -2.62 4.02
C VAL A 145 8.53 -1.36 4.38
N SER A 146 7.43 -1.10 3.69
CA SER A 146 6.51 -0.02 4.01
C SER A 146 5.46 -0.51 5.00
N ILE A 147 5.26 0.22 6.08
CA ILE A 147 4.37 -0.15 7.19
C ILE A 147 3.13 0.74 7.13
N GLY A 148 1.99 0.15 6.78
CA GLY A 148 0.68 0.80 6.89
C GLY A 148 0.17 0.69 8.32
N GLN A 149 0.10 1.81 9.02
CA GLN A 149 -0.32 1.87 10.42
C GLN A 149 -1.85 2.00 10.50
N THR A 150 -2.50 0.94 10.97
CA THR A 150 -3.96 0.90 11.13
C THR A 150 -4.45 2.03 12.03
N TYR A 151 -5.50 2.71 11.61
CA TYR A 151 -6.10 3.92 12.20
C TYR A 151 -5.29 5.22 12.01
N GLU A 152 -4.01 5.16 11.65
CA GLU A 152 -3.22 6.34 11.30
C GLU A 152 -3.29 6.68 9.81
N THR A 153 -3.59 5.67 8.98
CA THR A 153 -3.83 5.80 7.54
C THR A 153 -4.97 4.89 7.13
N ASP A 154 -5.54 5.13 5.95
CA ASP A 154 -6.53 4.23 5.36
C ASP A 154 -5.88 2.89 4.98
N ILE A 155 -6.47 1.78 5.41
CA ILE A 155 -5.93 0.43 5.18
C ILE A 155 -7.01 -0.47 4.59
N HIS A 156 -6.67 -1.20 3.52
CA HIS A 156 -7.45 -2.31 2.99
C HIS A 156 -6.77 -3.64 3.35
N PHE A 157 -7.50 -4.51 4.05
CA PHE A 157 -7.05 -5.83 4.46
C PHE A 157 -7.44 -6.91 3.44
N PRO A 158 -6.73 -8.06 3.43
CA PRO A 158 -7.03 -9.16 2.49
C PRO A 158 -8.42 -9.79 2.66
N ASP A 159 -9.02 -9.67 3.83
CA ASP A 159 -10.40 -10.12 4.10
C ASP A 159 -11.47 -9.18 3.52
N GLY A 160 -11.06 -8.05 2.92
CA GLY A 160 -11.92 -7.05 2.30
C GLY A 160 -12.34 -5.93 3.25
N GLU A 161 -11.92 -5.99 4.52
CA GLU A 161 -12.15 -4.91 5.47
C GLU A 161 -11.36 -3.66 5.06
N ILE A 162 -11.99 -2.49 5.15
CA ILE A 162 -11.32 -1.20 5.04
C ILE A 162 -11.43 -0.51 6.38
N VAL A 163 -10.27 -0.24 6.98
CA VAL A 163 -10.15 0.59 8.18
C VAL A 163 -9.71 1.98 7.74
N TRP A 164 -10.56 2.96 7.99
CA TRP A 164 -10.28 4.35 7.69
C TRP A 164 -9.41 4.98 8.76
N GLU A 165 -8.61 5.96 8.36
CA GLU A 165 -7.88 6.77 9.33
C GLU A 165 -8.83 7.32 10.39
N ASN A 166 -8.40 7.27 11.63
CA ASN A 166 -9.14 7.86 12.75
C ASN A 166 -8.35 9.08 13.22
N ARG A 167 -8.78 10.28 12.81
CA ARG A 167 -8.02 11.50 13.07
C ARG A 167 -7.80 11.68 14.56
N TRP A 168 -6.62 12.06 14.92
CA TRP A 168 -6.11 12.33 16.28
C TRP A 168 -7.03 13.19 17.18
N ALA A 169 -8.02 13.88 16.60
CA ALA A 169 -8.99 14.68 17.35
C ALA A 169 -9.82 13.88 18.36
N ASP A 170 -9.98 12.58 18.12
CA ASP A 170 -10.77 11.69 18.99
C ASP A 170 -9.91 10.95 20.03
N VAL A 171 -8.59 11.09 19.97
CA VAL A 171 -7.62 10.35 20.80
C VAL A 171 -6.85 11.26 21.78
N CYS A 172 -6.99 12.58 21.64
CA CYS A 172 -6.45 13.54 22.57
C CYS A 172 -7.55 13.96 23.56
N ASP A 173 -7.30 13.83 24.86
CA ASP A 173 -8.12 14.48 25.86
C ASP A 173 -8.00 16.02 25.76
N GLU A 174 -8.83 16.75 26.51
CA GLU A 174 -8.83 18.23 26.51
C GLU A 174 -7.48 18.85 26.88
N GLU A 175 -6.54 18.07 27.43
CA GLU A 175 -5.20 18.50 27.77
C GLU A 175 -4.17 18.17 26.68
N GLY A 176 -4.56 17.49 25.59
CA GLY A 176 -3.69 17.10 24.49
C GLY A 176 -2.70 15.98 24.86
N LEU A 177 -2.93 15.31 25.98
CA LEU A 177 -2.14 14.16 26.41
C LEU A 177 -2.74 12.88 25.83
N ARG A 178 -1.87 12.05 25.28
CA ARG A 178 -2.26 10.73 24.78
C ARG A 178 -2.49 9.78 25.94
N VAL A 179 -3.57 9.05 25.88
CA VAL A 179 -3.84 7.92 26.75
C VAL A 179 -3.13 6.66 26.20
#